data_57e681fd9f7b02a9c6cb8e2ca5159b77
#
_entry.id   57e681fd9f7b02a9c6cb8e2ca5159b77
#
_cell.length_a   1.000
_cell.length_b   1.000
_cell.length_c   1.000
_cell.angle_alpha   90.00
_cell.angle_beta   90.00
_cell.angle_gamma   90.00
#
_symmetry.space_group_name_H-M   'P 1'
#
loop_
_entity.id
_entity.type
_entity.pdbx_description
1 polymer ?
#
loop_
_entity_poly.entity_id
_entity_poly.type
_entity_poly.pdbx_seq_one_letter_code
_entity_poly.pdbx_strand_id
1 'polypeptide(L)'
;YQEGAIDADSADADDLDTLDSFLAGLEAGEIRAADNKGSDHTSWEANEWVKQGILLNFGLRETHPREHGGVAYHDVIPLRGTGDLADRGTRNTPDGTTIRRGAYLGADCIMMSPSFVNVGAHVGDGTLVDSCDTVGSCAQVGANVKLGANTLVGGVLEPVEDAPVI
;
A
#
# COMPACT_ATOMS: atom_id res chain seq x y z
N TYR A 1 -20.61 -5.16 1.88
CA TYR A 1 -20.01 -5.06 3.22
C TYR A 1 -20.90 -4.26 4.18
N GLN A 2 -21.33 -3.07 3.80
CA GLN A 2 -22.18 -2.22 4.67
C GLN A 2 -23.56 -2.80 4.97
N GLU A 3 -24.05 -3.73 4.15
CA GLU A 3 -25.36 -4.39 4.32
C GLU A 3 -25.28 -5.90 4.65
N GLY A 4 -24.09 -6.41 4.97
CA GLY A 4 -23.90 -7.82 5.35
C GLY A 4 -24.15 -8.83 4.22
N ALA A 5 -23.95 -8.40 2.96
CA ALA A 5 -24.17 -9.27 1.80
C ALA A 5 -23.08 -10.33 1.64
N ILE A 6 -21.87 -10.08 2.12
CA ILE A 6 -20.72 -10.99 2.10
C ILE A 6 -19.95 -10.84 3.42
N ASP A 7 -19.58 -11.95 4.03
CA ASP A 7 -18.70 -12.05 5.18
C ASP A 7 -17.61 -13.13 4.92
N ALA A 8 -16.70 -13.32 5.86
CA ALA A 8 -15.61 -14.27 5.71
C ALA A 8 -16.09 -15.73 5.52
N ASP A 9 -17.24 -16.08 6.08
CA ASP A 9 -17.82 -17.43 5.98
C ASP A 9 -18.51 -17.67 4.62
N SER A 10 -18.92 -16.59 3.93
CA SER A 10 -19.63 -16.64 2.64
C SER A 10 -18.75 -16.28 1.44
N ALA A 11 -17.55 -15.74 1.67
CA ALA A 11 -16.60 -15.40 0.62
C ALA A 11 -16.09 -16.67 -0.08
N ASP A 12 -16.17 -16.68 -1.40
CA ASP A 12 -15.69 -17.80 -2.22
C ASP A 12 -14.33 -17.52 -2.89
N ALA A 13 -13.85 -18.47 -3.68
CA ALA A 13 -12.57 -18.34 -4.37
C ALA A 13 -12.54 -17.17 -5.38
N ASP A 14 -13.66 -16.93 -6.07
CA ASP A 14 -13.77 -15.85 -7.06
C ASP A 14 -13.73 -14.47 -6.39
N ASP A 15 -14.29 -14.35 -5.19
CA ASP A 15 -14.21 -13.14 -4.37
C ASP A 15 -12.76 -12.86 -3.96
N LEU A 16 -12.04 -13.90 -3.49
CA LEU A 16 -10.64 -13.77 -3.09
C LEU A 16 -9.73 -13.45 -4.29
N ASP A 17 -9.96 -14.03 -5.46
CA ASP A 17 -9.23 -13.72 -6.70
C ASP A 17 -9.48 -12.28 -7.15
N THR A 18 -10.70 -11.78 -6.97
CA THR A 18 -11.05 -10.37 -7.22
C THR A 18 -10.27 -9.44 -6.28
N LEU A 19 -10.20 -9.77 -5.00
CA LEU A 19 -9.42 -9.01 -4.02
C LEU A 19 -7.91 -9.06 -4.31
N ASP A 20 -7.38 -10.18 -4.79
CA ASP A 20 -5.97 -10.27 -5.21
C ASP A 20 -5.69 -9.43 -6.46
N SER A 21 -6.61 -9.42 -7.43
CA SER A 21 -6.53 -8.58 -8.63
C SER A 21 -6.57 -7.09 -8.26
N PHE A 22 -7.42 -6.71 -7.29
CA PHE A 22 -7.48 -5.36 -6.76
C PHE A 22 -6.16 -4.92 -6.11
N LEU A 23 -5.55 -5.77 -5.25
CA LEU A 23 -4.24 -5.48 -4.65
C LEU A 23 -3.14 -5.37 -5.71
N ALA A 24 -3.18 -6.22 -6.74
CA ALA A 24 -2.25 -6.15 -7.86
C ALA A 24 -2.39 -4.85 -8.66
N GLY A 25 -3.60 -4.37 -8.89
CA GLY A 25 -3.87 -3.06 -9.53
C GLY A 25 -3.32 -1.89 -8.73
N LEU A 26 -3.41 -1.93 -7.40
CA LEU A 26 -2.75 -0.95 -6.52
C LEU A 26 -1.23 -1.01 -6.66
N GLU A 27 -0.63 -2.21 -6.65
CA GLU A 27 0.82 -2.43 -6.80
C GLU A 27 1.35 -1.97 -8.17
N ALA A 28 0.54 -2.08 -9.21
CA ALA A 28 0.86 -1.60 -10.55
C ALA A 28 0.70 -0.08 -10.70
N GLY A 29 0.04 0.59 -9.76
CA GLY A 29 -0.31 2.01 -9.85
C GLY A 29 -1.49 2.31 -10.76
N GLU A 30 -2.21 1.29 -11.22
CA GLU A 30 -3.44 1.42 -12.04
C GLU A 30 -4.63 1.89 -11.21
N ILE A 31 -4.59 1.57 -9.90
CA ILE A 31 -5.57 1.97 -8.90
C ILE A 31 -4.85 2.83 -7.86
N ARG A 32 -5.45 3.96 -7.47
CA ARG A 32 -4.92 4.84 -6.42
C ARG A 32 -5.98 5.14 -5.37
N ALA A 33 -5.52 5.28 -4.11
CA ALA A 33 -6.39 5.64 -3.00
C ALA A 33 -6.81 7.12 -2.99
N ALA A 34 -6.13 7.97 -3.75
CA ALA A 34 -6.53 9.34 -4.03
C ALA A 34 -5.96 9.83 -5.37
N ASP A 35 -6.70 10.69 -6.05
CA ASP A 35 -6.30 11.32 -7.31
C ASP A 35 -6.29 12.83 -7.20
N ASN A 36 -5.36 13.46 -7.91
CA ASN A 36 -5.41 14.90 -8.10
C ASN A 36 -6.39 15.24 -9.25
N LYS A 37 -7.47 15.93 -8.93
CA LYS A 37 -8.50 16.34 -9.90
C LYS A 37 -8.24 17.73 -10.49
N GLY A 38 -7.26 18.47 -9.95
CA GLY A 38 -6.89 19.80 -10.42
C GLY A 38 -5.56 19.82 -11.19
N SER A 39 -5.26 20.95 -11.80
CA SER A 39 -3.98 21.21 -12.48
C SER A 39 -2.90 21.78 -11.55
N ASP A 40 -3.25 22.07 -10.31
CA ASP A 40 -2.46 22.83 -9.34
C ASP A 40 -1.85 21.96 -8.22
N HIS A 41 -1.98 20.66 -8.31
CA HIS A 41 -1.55 19.68 -7.30
C HIS A 41 -2.14 19.87 -5.88
N THR A 42 -3.19 20.67 -5.74
CA THR A 42 -3.84 20.96 -4.45
C THR A 42 -5.23 20.32 -4.31
N SER A 43 -5.80 19.87 -5.43
CA SER A 43 -7.17 19.34 -5.49
C SER A 43 -7.18 17.81 -5.45
N TRP A 44 -6.70 17.25 -4.35
CA TRP A 44 -6.71 15.81 -4.12
C TRP A 44 -8.06 15.36 -3.57
N GLU A 45 -8.58 14.29 -4.13
CA GLU A 45 -9.82 13.64 -3.70
C GLU A 45 -9.55 12.16 -3.41
N ALA A 46 -10.07 11.69 -2.28
CA ALA A 46 -9.98 10.28 -1.93
C ALA A 46 -10.88 9.44 -2.85
N ASN A 47 -10.37 8.30 -3.27
CA ASN A 47 -11.15 7.27 -3.94
C ASN A 47 -11.75 6.33 -2.89
N GLU A 48 -12.91 6.68 -2.37
CA GLU A 48 -13.57 5.96 -1.27
C GLU A 48 -13.72 4.46 -1.55
N TRP A 49 -14.08 4.09 -2.79
CA TRP A 49 -14.24 2.69 -3.18
C TRP A 49 -12.94 1.88 -3.04
N VAL A 50 -11.79 2.53 -3.22
CA VAL A 50 -10.47 1.89 -3.06
C VAL A 50 -10.23 1.57 -1.59
N LYS A 51 -10.53 2.49 -0.70
CA LYS A 51 -10.41 2.25 0.74
C LYS A 51 -11.40 1.18 1.22
N GLN A 52 -12.63 1.21 0.70
CA GLN A 52 -13.60 0.15 0.94
C GLN A 52 -13.09 -1.22 0.46
N GLY A 53 -12.45 -1.28 -0.72
CA GLY A 53 -11.80 -2.48 -1.23
C GLY A 53 -10.67 -3.00 -0.33
N ILE A 54 -9.89 -2.10 0.27
CA ILE A 54 -8.87 -2.47 1.26
C ILE A 54 -9.52 -3.01 2.53
N LEU A 55 -10.57 -2.37 3.03
CA LEU A 55 -11.33 -2.85 4.19
C LEU A 55 -11.96 -4.22 3.96
N LEU A 56 -12.45 -4.49 2.73
CA LEU A 56 -12.92 -5.82 2.35
C LEU A 56 -11.83 -6.88 2.45
N ASN A 57 -10.58 -6.57 2.05
CA ASN A 57 -9.46 -7.49 2.23
C ASN A 57 -9.25 -7.88 3.70
N PHE A 58 -9.45 -6.94 4.64
CA PHE A 58 -9.35 -7.26 6.07
C PHE A 58 -10.57 -8.01 6.59
N GLY A 59 -11.76 -7.74 6.06
CA GLY A 59 -13.01 -8.33 6.53
C GLY A 59 -13.33 -9.71 5.97
N LEU A 60 -12.85 -10.05 4.77
CA LEU A 60 -13.18 -11.29 4.07
C LEU A 60 -12.06 -12.34 4.09
N ARG A 61 -10.88 -12.01 4.59
CA ARG A 61 -9.76 -12.94 4.67
C ARG A 61 -9.53 -13.37 6.11
N GLU A 62 -9.19 -14.64 6.26
CA GLU A 62 -8.69 -15.15 7.53
C GLU A 62 -7.19 -14.85 7.71
N THR A 63 -6.77 -14.73 8.97
CA THR A 63 -5.35 -14.66 9.30
C THR A 63 -4.70 -16.03 9.15
N HIS A 64 -3.57 -16.08 8.47
CA HIS A 64 -2.81 -17.30 8.30
C HIS A 64 -1.36 -17.12 8.73
N PRO A 65 -0.74 -18.15 9.33
CA PRO A 65 0.71 -18.21 9.48
C PRO A 65 1.36 -18.19 8.10
N ARG A 66 2.32 -17.30 7.90
CA ARG A 66 3.07 -17.12 6.66
C ARG A 66 4.56 -17.04 6.97
N GLU A 67 5.37 -17.32 5.96
CA GLU A 67 6.81 -17.11 6.02
C GLU A 67 7.28 -16.45 4.73
N HIS A 68 8.13 -15.44 4.86
CA HIS A 68 8.76 -14.80 3.74
C HIS A 68 10.19 -14.40 4.11
N GLY A 69 11.17 -14.90 3.35
CA GLY A 69 12.59 -14.58 3.57
C GLY A 69 13.10 -14.97 4.97
N GLY A 70 12.59 -16.05 5.57
CA GLY A 70 12.97 -16.50 6.91
C GLY A 70 12.30 -15.73 8.05
N VAL A 71 11.37 -14.81 7.74
CA VAL A 71 10.54 -14.10 8.73
C VAL A 71 9.16 -14.72 8.78
N ALA A 72 8.77 -15.26 9.95
CA ALA A 72 7.42 -15.74 10.20
C ALA A 72 6.50 -14.59 10.64
N TYR A 73 5.30 -14.54 10.10
CA TYR A 73 4.29 -13.57 10.48
C TYR A 73 2.88 -14.19 10.40
N HIS A 74 1.91 -13.50 10.97
CA HIS A 74 0.52 -13.93 11.02
C HIS A 74 -0.39 -12.74 10.68
N ASP A 75 -0.82 -12.64 9.43
CA ASP A 75 -1.60 -11.51 8.91
C ASP A 75 -2.62 -11.99 7.87
N VAL A 76 -3.63 -11.18 7.62
CA VAL A 76 -4.65 -11.39 6.57
C VAL A 76 -4.09 -11.10 5.19
N ILE A 77 -3.29 -10.04 5.04
CA ILE A 77 -2.70 -9.63 3.77
C ILE A 77 -1.23 -10.08 3.74
N PRO A 78 -0.79 -10.85 2.71
CA PRO A 78 0.60 -11.26 2.59
C PRO A 78 1.53 -10.04 2.35
N LEU A 79 2.82 -10.22 2.60
CA LEU A 79 3.83 -9.26 2.20
C LEU A 79 3.91 -9.19 0.66
N ARG A 80 4.23 -8.02 0.15
CA ARG A 80 4.52 -7.83 -1.26
C ARG A 80 5.84 -8.50 -1.62
N GLY A 81 5.88 -9.19 -2.75
CA GLY A 81 7.15 -9.60 -3.35
C GLY A 81 7.95 -8.37 -3.82
N THR A 82 9.27 -8.46 -3.79
CA THR A 82 10.17 -7.37 -4.19
C THR A 82 10.82 -7.58 -5.56
N GLY A 83 10.43 -8.64 -6.29
CA GLY A 83 11.06 -9.02 -7.56
C GLY A 83 10.98 -7.95 -8.65
N ASP A 84 9.87 -7.21 -8.72
CA ASP A 84 9.64 -6.12 -9.68
C ASP A 84 10.43 -4.84 -9.36
N LEU A 85 10.92 -4.67 -8.15
CA LEU A 85 11.66 -3.47 -7.73
C LEU A 85 12.99 -3.34 -8.48
N ALA A 86 13.66 -4.46 -8.73
CA ALA A 86 14.91 -4.46 -9.51
C ALA A 86 14.67 -3.99 -10.96
N ASP A 87 13.58 -4.45 -11.59
CA ASP A 87 13.21 -4.06 -12.95
C ASP A 87 12.85 -2.56 -13.05
N ARG A 88 12.36 -1.99 -11.95
CA ARG A 88 12.07 -0.55 -11.83
C ARG A 88 13.28 0.30 -11.43
N GLY A 89 14.46 -0.28 -11.21
CA GLY A 89 15.62 0.44 -10.70
C GLY A 89 15.53 0.85 -9.23
N THR A 90 14.49 0.41 -8.53
CA THR A 90 14.29 0.73 -7.12
C THR A 90 15.23 -0.06 -6.23
N ARG A 91 15.98 0.66 -5.40
CA ARG A 91 16.95 0.09 -4.47
C ARG A 91 16.32 -0.09 -3.09
N ASN A 92 16.33 -1.31 -2.60
CA ASN A 92 15.90 -1.65 -1.26
C ASN A 92 17.11 -2.12 -0.44
N THR A 93 17.43 -1.45 0.67
CA THR A 93 18.53 -1.89 1.53
C THR A 93 18.12 -3.10 2.37
N PRO A 94 19.08 -3.97 2.78
CA PRO A 94 18.74 -5.17 3.54
C PRO A 94 18.19 -4.85 4.93
N ASP A 95 17.51 -5.83 5.50
CA ASP A 95 17.06 -5.90 6.89
C ASP A 95 16.01 -4.86 7.33
N GLY A 96 14.77 -5.26 7.38
CA GLY A 96 13.70 -4.59 8.13
C GLY A 96 12.83 -3.63 7.33
N THR A 97 13.01 -3.49 6.02
CA THR A 97 12.01 -2.80 5.19
C THR A 97 10.84 -3.73 4.91
N THR A 98 9.63 -3.28 5.26
CA THR A 98 8.39 -4.00 4.98
C THR A 98 7.54 -3.22 4.00
N ILE A 99 7.20 -3.85 2.89
CA ILE A 99 6.28 -3.32 1.88
C ILE A 99 5.08 -4.26 1.82
N ARG A 100 3.91 -3.77 2.20
CA ARG A 100 2.70 -4.58 2.16
C ARG A 100 2.17 -4.71 0.72
N ARG A 101 1.46 -5.79 0.45
CA ARG A 101 0.68 -5.91 -0.79
C ARG A 101 -0.29 -4.73 -0.94
N GLY A 102 -0.52 -4.30 -2.18
CA GLY A 102 -1.31 -3.11 -2.46
C GLY A 102 -0.56 -1.80 -2.22
N ALA A 103 0.75 -1.81 -1.96
CA ALA A 103 1.58 -0.60 -1.94
C ALA A 103 2.29 -0.42 -3.28
N TYR A 104 2.18 0.76 -3.88
CA TYR A 104 2.91 1.14 -5.10
C TYR A 104 4.24 1.80 -4.76
N LEU A 105 5.29 1.34 -5.43
CA LEU A 105 6.60 2.02 -5.47
C LEU A 105 6.94 2.33 -6.93
N GLY A 106 7.23 3.58 -7.19
CA GLY A 106 7.66 4.07 -8.50
C GLY A 106 9.05 3.58 -8.90
N ALA A 107 9.51 4.03 -10.07
CA ALA A 107 10.85 3.76 -10.55
C ALA A 107 11.91 4.54 -9.76
N ASP A 108 13.13 4.01 -9.72
CA ASP A 108 14.32 4.66 -9.13
C ASP A 108 14.17 5.13 -7.67
N CYS A 109 13.23 4.55 -6.93
CA CYS A 109 13.07 4.82 -5.51
C CYS A 109 14.23 4.26 -4.69
N ILE A 110 14.47 4.84 -3.53
CA ILE A 110 15.41 4.34 -2.55
C ILE A 110 14.67 4.06 -1.24
N MET A 111 14.71 2.80 -0.83
CA MET A 111 14.10 2.34 0.42
C MET A 111 15.21 2.01 1.42
N MET A 112 15.39 2.85 2.43
CA MET A 112 16.36 2.62 3.51
C MET A 112 15.71 1.87 4.66
N SER A 113 16.44 0.92 5.21
CA SER A 113 15.95 0.08 6.31
C SER A 113 16.26 0.67 7.69
N PRO A 114 15.45 0.36 8.70
CA PRO A 114 14.13 -0.24 8.57
C PRO A 114 13.11 0.81 8.12
N SER A 115 12.17 0.45 7.27
CA SER A 115 11.07 1.33 6.88
C SER A 115 9.79 0.51 6.61
N PHE A 116 8.64 1.18 6.59
CA PHE A 116 7.36 0.51 6.42
C PHE A 116 6.48 1.26 5.42
N VAL A 117 5.99 0.55 4.40
CA VAL A 117 5.04 1.08 3.43
C VAL A 117 3.77 0.23 3.48
N ASN A 118 2.67 0.85 3.86
CA ASN A 118 1.42 0.16 4.11
C ASN A 118 0.55 0.03 2.86
N VAL A 119 -0.50 -0.80 2.93
CA VAL A 119 -1.47 -1.05 1.86
C VAL A 119 -2.11 0.26 1.37
N GLY A 120 -2.30 0.39 0.07
CA GLY A 120 -2.88 1.57 -0.57
C GLY A 120 -1.94 2.78 -0.64
N ALA A 121 -0.76 2.72 -0.02
CA ALA A 121 0.24 3.78 -0.13
C ALA A 121 0.79 3.85 -1.57
N HIS A 122 1.06 5.07 -2.02
CA HIS A 122 1.67 5.34 -3.32
C HIS A 122 2.91 6.20 -3.14
N VAL A 123 4.06 5.69 -3.54
CA VAL A 123 5.35 6.39 -3.50
C VAL A 123 5.81 6.63 -4.93
N GLY A 124 5.87 7.90 -5.33
CA GLY A 124 6.23 8.30 -6.70
C GLY A 124 7.71 8.12 -7.02
N ASP A 125 8.01 8.17 -8.33
CA ASP A 125 9.34 7.90 -8.89
C ASP A 125 10.45 8.74 -8.24
N GLY A 126 11.63 8.17 -8.09
CA GLY A 126 12.84 8.85 -7.58
C GLY A 126 12.76 9.24 -6.10
N THR A 127 11.77 8.78 -5.38
CA THR A 127 11.55 9.15 -3.97
C THR A 127 12.45 8.34 -3.04
N LEU A 128 13.02 9.03 -2.05
CA LEU A 128 13.74 8.41 -0.93
C LEU A 128 12.79 8.25 0.26
N VAL A 129 12.65 7.03 0.73
CA VAL A 129 12.07 6.67 2.03
C VAL A 129 13.21 6.26 2.94
N ASP A 130 13.58 7.11 3.90
CA ASP A 130 14.77 6.93 4.71
C ASP A 130 14.52 5.99 5.91
N SER A 131 15.53 5.77 6.72
CA SER A 131 15.48 4.82 7.83
C SER A 131 14.47 5.22 8.90
N CYS A 132 13.74 4.23 9.39
CA CYS A 132 12.66 4.37 10.37
C CYS A 132 11.45 5.17 9.85
N ASP A 133 11.34 5.34 8.54
CA ASP A 133 10.19 6.01 7.95
C ASP A 133 8.97 5.09 7.88
N THR A 134 7.80 5.69 8.00
CA THR A 134 6.53 5.02 7.79
C THR A 134 5.70 5.79 6.77
N VAL A 135 5.30 5.11 5.70
CA VAL A 135 4.27 5.58 4.78
C VAL A 135 2.99 4.81 5.09
N GLY A 136 2.05 5.49 5.70
CA GLY A 136 0.81 4.91 6.22
C GLY A 136 -0.18 4.47 5.14
N SER A 137 -1.25 3.79 5.54
CA SER A 137 -2.27 3.29 4.61
C SER A 137 -2.84 4.42 3.76
N CYS A 138 -2.92 4.20 2.44
CA CYS A 138 -3.49 5.14 1.48
C CYS A 138 -2.77 6.49 1.35
N ALA A 139 -1.63 6.69 2.03
CA ALA A 139 -0.83 7.90 1.89
C ALA A 139 -0.27 8.03 0.48
N GLN A 140 -0.27 9.26 -0.04
CA GLN A 140 0.19 9.58 -1.39
C GLN A 140 1.43 10.44 -1.31
N VAL A 141 2.59 9.89 -1.68
CA VAL A 141 3.86 10.59 -1.75
C VAL A 141 4.20 10.83 -3.22
N GLY A 142 4.51 12.08 -3.57
CA GLY A 142 4.84 12.49 -4.93
C GLY A 142 6.17 11.92 -5.44
N ALA A 143 6.55 12.32 -6.65
CA ALA A 143 7.84 11.96 -7.22
C ALA A 143 8.97 12.87 -6.69
N ASN A 144 10.20 12.33 -6.62
CA ASN A 144 11.42 13.05 -6.21
C ASN A 144 11.34 13.67 -4.79
N VAL A 145 10.50 13.11 -3.94
CA VAL A 145 10.41 13.49 -2.52
C VAL A 145 11.57 12.86 -1.74
N LYS A 146 12.07 13.57 -0.74
CA LYS A 146 12.99 13.02 0.26
C LYS A 146 12.30 13.03 1.62
N LEU A 147 11.85 11.88 2.06
CA LEU A 147 11.45 11.68 3.44
C LEU A 147 12.74 11.50 4.24
N GLY A 148 12.97 12.36 5.23
CA GLY A 148 14.14 12.24 6.11
C GLY A 148 13.88 11.22 7.21
N ALA A 149 14.92 10.62 7.74
CA ALA A 149 14.84 9.56 8.73
C ALA A 149 13.89 9.88 9.90
N ASN A 150 13.09 8.88 10.32
CA ASN A 150 12.03 8.98 11.32
C ASN A 150 10.81 9.83 10.88
N THR A 151 10.58 9.96 9.58
CA THR A 151 9.37 10.60 9.07
C THR A 151 8.17 9.66 9.15
N LEU A 152 7.06 10.17 9.65
CA LEU A 152 5.76 9.52 9.57
C LEU A 152 4.87 10.29 8.60
N VAL A 153 4.58 9.70 7.44
CA VAL A 153 3.46 10.09 6.61
C VAL A 153 2.25 9.33 7.13
N GLY A 154 1.37 10.02 7.85
CA GLY A 154 0.20 9.40 8.48
C GLY A 154 -0.68 8.70 7.45
N GLY A 155 -1.22 7.54 7.80
CA GLY A 155 -2.18 6.84 6.96
C GLY A 155 -3.60 7.16 7.38
N VAL A 156 -4.51 7.21 6.42
CA VAL A 156 -5.95 7.33 6.67
C VAL A 156 -6.68 6.30 5.83
N LEU A 157 -7.06 5.20 6.46
CA LEU A 157 -7.95 4.22 5.86
C LEU A 157 -9.40 4.55 6.18
N GLU A 158 -9.65 4.99 7.40
CA GLU A 158 -10.92 5.52 7.88
C GLU A 158 -10.67 6.86 8.59
N PRO A 159 -11.49 7.91 8.32
CA PRO A 159 -12.62 7.92 7.40
C PRO A 159 -12.19 7.79 5.93
N VAL A 160 -13.07 7.20 5.08
CA VAL A 160 -12.73 6.87 3.69
C VAL A 160 -12.60 8.10 2.78
N GLU A 161 -13.15 9.24 3.21
CA GLU A 161 -13.16 10.51 2.48
C GLU A 161 -11.81 11.26 2.51
N ASP A 162 -10.95 10.95 3.48
CA ASP A 162 -9.68 11.65 3.68
C ASP A 162 -8.51 10.98 2.97
N ALA A 163 -7.53 11.77 2.51
CA ALA A 163 -6.29 11.26 1.92
C ALA A 163 -5.09 12.12 2.33
N PRO A 164 -4.09 11.56 3.05
CA PRO A 164 -2.85 12.26 3.31
C PRO A 164 -1.99 12.30 2.04
N VAL A 165 -1.51 13.50 1.67
CA VAL A 165 -0.71 13.76 0.45
C VAL A 165 0.50 14.63 0.79
N ILE A 166 1.66 14.25 0.24
CA ILE A 166 2.93 15.00 0.31
C ILE A 166 3.53 15.13 -1.08
#